data_5506b058955ecc0295a2ba7eed7a7832
#
_entry.id   5506b058955ecc0295a2ba7eed7a7832
#
_cell.length_a   1.000
_cell.length_b   1.000
_cell.length_c   1.000
_cell.angle_alpha   90.00
_cell.angle_beta   90.00
_cell.angle_gamma   90.00
#
_symmetry.space_group_name_H-M   'P 1'
#
loop_
_entity.id
_entity.type
_entity.pdbx_description
1 polymer ?
#
loop_
_entity_poly.entity_id
_entity_poly.type
_entity_poly.pdbx_seq_one_letter_code
_entity_poly.pdbx_strand_id
1 'polypeptide(L)'
;MFRAPVTRGGGALDPQGAFKKLWHRRSVDELSEAQLREITRTTLADYDARAEPFREGTRSHDVSQNIEALLSELRVPPPARILDFGCGPGRDLADLKRRGHHPIGLEGSARFARMARADTECEVWLQDFLALDLPDGYFDGVFANASLFHVPRQEIVRVLGELRDCLRPGGVLFSSNPRGANQEGWNGAQYAAFHDFDTWKQFAEAAGFEEIRRYYRPPGKPRDQQPWLASLWRTPQSR
;
A
#
# COMPACT_ATOMS: atom_id res chain seq x y z
N MET A 1 1.93 -38.80 -31.28
CA MET A 1 0.86 -38.10 -30.51
C MET A 1 1.43 -37.80 -29.12
N PHE A 2 2.17 -36.71 -28.98
CA PHE A 2 2.79 -36.29 -27.70
C PHE A 2 1.95 -35.16 -27.10
N ARG A 3 1.36 -35.39 -25.93
CA ARG A 3 0.71 -34.36 -25.14
C ARG A 3 1.76 -33.62 -24.32
N ALA A 4 1.89 -32.33 -24.51
CA ALA A 4 2.68 -31.45 -23.66
C ALA A 4 1.94 -31.22 -22.30
N PRO A 5 2.68 -31.12 -21.19
CA PRO A 5 2.07 -30.84 -19.89
C PRO A 5 1.67 -29.36 -19.80
N VAL A 6 0.43 -29.13 -19.38
CA VAL A 6 -0.12 -27.80 -19.02
C VAL A 6 0.51 -27.39 -17.70
N THR A 7 1.42 -26.42 -17.71
CA THR A 7 1.88 -25.76 -16.48
C THR A 7 0.82 -24.74 -16.05
N ARG A 8 0.06 -25.07 -15.01
CA ARG A 8 -0.72 -24.11 -14.23
C ARG A 8 0.26 -23.31 -13.38
N GLY A 9 0.52 -22.07 -13.76
CA GLY A 9 1.35 -21.13 -13.03
C GLY A 9 0.66 -19.80 -12.86
N GLY A 10 -0.47 -19.77 -12.15
CA GLY A 10 -1.06 -18.57 -11.59
C GLY A 10 -0.51 -18.38 -10.19
N GLY A 11 0.68 -17.80 -10.05
CA GLY A 11 1.28 -17.46 -8.77
C GLY A 11 0.58 -16.27 -8.16
N ALA A 12 -0.49 -16.50 -7.37
CA ALA A 12 -0.86 -15.57 -6.31
C ALA A 12 0.39 -15.35 -5.45
N LEU A 13 0.70 -14.08 -5.11
CA LEU A 13 1.72 -13.75 -4.11
C LEU A 13 1.43 -14.60 -2.87
N ASP A 14 2.22 -15.67 -2.67
CA ASP A 14 2.21 -16.44 -1.43
C ASP A 14 3.13 -15.71 -0.44
N PRO A 15 2.56 -14.97 0.53
CA PRO A 15 3.37 -14.18 1.46
C PRO A 15 4.19 -15.05 2.40
N GLN A 16 3.95 -16.34 2.49
CA GLN A 16 4.60 -17.23 3.45
C GLN A 16 5.54 -18.28 2.82
N GLY A 17 5.29 -18.71 1.60
CA GLY A 17 6.09 -19.78 0.96
C GLY A 17 7.44 -19.30 0.41
N ALA A 18 7.52 -18.08 -0.10
CA ALA A 18 8.74 -17.51 -0.67
C ALA A 18 9.74 -16.98 0.36
N PHE A 19 9.31 -16.74 1.61
CA PHE A 19 10.08 -16.01 2.62
C PHE A 19 11.07 -16.84 3.44
N LYS A 20 11.03 -18.16 3.39
CA LYS A 20 11.85 -19.00 4.30
C LYS A 20 13.34 -19.09 3.97
N LYS A 21 13.85 -18.56 2.85
CA LYS A 21 15.20 -18.92 2.38
C LYS A 21 16.31 -17.87 2.44
N LEU A 22 16.09 -16.58 2.78
CA LEU A 22 17.16 -15.57 2.61
C LEU A 22 17.26 -14.44 3.67
N TRP A 23 16.64 -14.59 4.83
CA TRP A 23 16.75 -13.54 5.85
C TRP A 23 17.97 -13.77 6.76
N HIS A 24 19.07 -13.08 6.47
CA HIS A 24 20.17 -12.94 7.42
C HIS A 24 19.86 -11.75 8.34
N ARG A 25 19.74 -12.00 9.64
CA ARG A 25 19.74 -10.92 10.66
C ARG A 25 21.09 -10.22 10.58
N ARG A 26 21.15 -9.10 9.87
CA ARG A 26 22.16 -8.07 10.12
C ARG A 26 21.57 -7.09 11.11
N SER A 27 22.40 -6.58 12.03
CA SER A 27 22.13 -5.34 12.74
C SER A 27 21.69 -4.33 11.69
N VAL A 28 20.54 -3.70 11.89
CA VAL A 28 20.02 -2.73 10.91
C VAL A 28 20.89 -1.49 11.06
N ASP A 29 22.02 -1.45 10.36
CA ASP A 29 22.72 -0.20 10.10
C ASP A 29 21.74 0.65 9.29
N GLU A 30 21.64 1.92 9.64
CA GLU A 30 20.76 2.88 8.95
C GLU A 30 21.13 2.91 7.47
N LEU A 31 20.12 2.77 6.60
CA LEU A 31 20.31 2.80 5.15
C LEU A 31 20.75 4.19 4.73
N SER A 32 21.83 4.28 3.98
CA SER A 32 22.26 5.54 3.38
C SER A 32 21.27 6.03 2.32
N GLU A 33 21.28 7.32 2.01
CA GLU A 33 20.48 7.88 0.92
C GLU A 33 20.69 7.14 -0.43
N ALA A 34 21.94 6.71 -0.72
CA ALA A 34 22.22 5.96 -1.93
C ALA A 34 21.52 4.60 -1.94
N GLN A 35 21.44 3.92 -0.78
CA GLN A 35 20.73 2.66 -0.63
C GLN A 35 19.22 2.86 -0.72
N LEU A 36 18.68 3.93 -0.14
CA LEU A 36 17.25 4.28 -0.29
C LEU A 36 16.88 4.55 -1.74
N ARG A 37 17.68 5.33 -2.48
CA ARG A 37 17.47 5.55 -3.92
C ARG A 37 17.54 4.25 -4.72
N GLU A 38 18.46 3.34 -4.39
CA GLU A 38 18.58 2.04 -5.06
C GLU A 38 17.38 1.14 -4.77
N ILE A 39 16.86 1.15 -3.55
CA ILE A 39 15.64 0.43 -3.16
C ILE A 39 14.46 0.88 -4.02
N THR A 40 14.20 2.18 -4.09
CA THR A 40 13.14 2.72 -4.93
C THR A 40 13.35 2.37 -6.40
N ARG A 41 14.51 2.69 -6.94
CA ARG A 41 14.82 2.48 -8.37
C ARG A 41 14.61 1.02 -8.78
N THR A 42 15.11 0.08 -8.00
CA THR A 42 15.06 -1.36 -8.33
C THR A 42 13.64 -1.91 -8.17
N THR A 43 12.93 -1.53 -7.10
CA THR A 43 11.54 -1.95 -6.86
C THR A 43 10.62 -1.43 -7.97
N LEU A 44 10.73 -0.16 -8.35
CA LEU A 44 9.90 0.43 -9.41
C LEU A 44 10.23 -0.15 -10.79
N ALA A 45 11.50 -0.43 -11.08
CA ALA A 45 11.89 -1.07 -12.34
C ALA A 45 11.30 -2.49 -12.49
N ASP A 46 11.21 -3.24 -11.40
CA ASP A 46 10.57 -4.56 -11.41
C ASP A 46 9.05 -4.45 -11.67
N TYR A 47 8.37 -3.49 -11.05
CA TYR A 47 6.95 -3.22 -11.33
C TYR A 47 6.72 -2.77 -12.78
N ASP A 48 7.55 -1.87 -13.30
CA ASP A 48 7.49 -1.45 -14.70
C ASP A 48 7.67 -2.65 -15.67
N ALA A 49 8.63 -3.51 -15.40
CA ALA A 49 8.88 -4.68 -16.26
C ALA A 49 7.70 -5.67 -16.28
N ARG A 50 6.94 -5.78 -15.18
CA ARG A 50 5.84 -6.73 -15.02
C ARG A 50 4.45 -6.08 -15.03
N ALA A 51 4.31 -4.87 -15.54
CA ALA A 51 3.08 -4.08 -15.38
C ALA A 51 1.85 -4.77 -15.98
N GLU A 52 1.92 -5.32 -17.19
CA GLU A 52 0.77 -6.01 -17.80
C GLU A 52 0.39 -7.30 -17.07
N PRO A 53 1.32 -8.25 -16.80
CA PRO A 53 1.00 -9.44 -16.02
C PRO A 53 0.46 -9.09 -14.62
N PHE A 54 0.97 -8.04 -13.97
CA PHE A 54 0.48 -7.58 -12.68
C PHE A 54 -0.97 -7.10 -12.76
N ARG A 55 -1.29 -6.25 -13.76
CA ARG A 55 -2.66 -5.76 -13.99
C ARG A 55 -3.63 -6.93 -14.17
N GLU A 56 -3.32 -7.87 -15.05
CA GLU A 56 -4.16 -9.04 -15.30
C GLU A 56 -4.31 -9.91 -14.05
N GLY A 57 -3.22 -10.16 -13.32
CA GLY A 57 -3.23 -10.98 -12.11
C GLY A 57 -4.00 -10.38 -10.94
N THR A 58 -4.12 -9.04 -10.87
CA THR A 58 -4.77 -8.34 -9.77
C THR A 58 -6.17 -7.81 -10.09
N ARG A 59 -6.58 -7.82 -11.37
CA ARG A 59 -7.83 -7.24 -11.85
C ARG A 59 -9.07 -7.77 -11.15
N SER A 60 -9.10 -9.06 -10.83
CA SER A 60 -10.25 -9.73 -10.20
C SER A 60 -10.15 -9.82 -8.67
N HIS A 61 -9.12 -9.23 -8.05
CA HIS A 61 -8.99 -9.26 -6.60
C HIS A 61 -10.08 -8.38 -5.97
N ASP A 62 -10.93 -8.99 -5.15
CA ASP A 62 -11.95 -8.27 -4.39
C ASP A 62 -11.33 -7.58 -3.17
N VAL A 63 -11.38 -6.25 -3.18
CA VAL A 63 -10.94 -5.38 -2.08
C VAL A 63 -12.08 -4.48 -1.57
N SER A 64 -13.32 -4.77 -1.94
CA SER A 64 -14.51 -4.00 -1.54
C SER A 64 -14.58 -3.80 -0.03
N GLN A 65 -14.27 -4.85 0.76
CA GLN A 65 -14.18 -4.76 2.21
C GLN A 65 -13.22 -3.64 2.70
N ASN A 66 -12.09 -3.47 2.02
CA ASN A 66 -11.09 -2.46 2.39
C ASN A 66 -11.57 -1.04 2.04
N ILE A 67 -12.17 -0.88 0.86
CA ILE A 67 -12.75 0.40 0.44
C ILE A 67 -13.90 0.79 1.36
N GLU A 68 -14.82 -0.14 1.66
CA GLU A 68 -15.93 0.08 2.59
C GLU A 68 -15.43 0.42 3.99
N ALA A 69 -14.34 -0.21 4.44
CA ALA A 69 -13.73 0.09 5.71
C ALA A 69 -13.25 1.54 5.79
N LEU A 70 -12.60 2.08 4.75
CA LEU A 70 -12.24 3.50 4.69
C LEU A 70 -13.49 4.38 4.65
N LEU A 71 -14.39 4.14 3.70
CA LEU A 71 -15.55 5.00 3.45
C LEU A 71 -16.48 5.11 4.66
N SER A 72 -16.65 4.03 5.42
CA SER A 72 -17.48 4.03 6.64
C SER A 72 -16.94 4.90 7.77
N GLU A 73 -15.66 5.25 7.75
CA GLU A 73 -15.02 6.08 8.77
C GLU A 73 -14.90 7.56 8.36
N LEU A 74 -15.15 7.89 7.10
CA LEU A 74 -15.17 9.28 6.65
C LEU A 74 -16.34 10.05 7.29
N ARG A 75 -16.06 11.26 7.77
CA ARG A 75 -17.06 12.13 8.42
C ARG A 75 -17.65 13.18 7.46
N VAL A 76 -17.37 13.04 6.18
CA VAL A 76 -17.86 13.90 5.11
C VAL A 76 -18.75 13.09 4.16
N PRO A 77 -19.85 13.71 3.66
CA PRO A 77 -20.66 13.04 2.63
C PRO A 77 -19.89 12.95 1.31
N PRO A 78 -20.29 12.05 0.41
CA PRO A 78 -19.79 12.07 -0.97
C PRO A 78 -20.11 13.42 -1.65
N PRO A 79 -19.21 13.90 -2.52
CA PRO A 79 -17.92 13.32 -2.89
C PRO A 79 -16.79 13.66 -1.92
N ALA A 80 -16.14 12.67 -1.33
CA ALA A 80 -14.91 12.85 -0.57
C ALA A 80 -13.69 12.85 -1.50
N ARG A 81 -12.63 13.61 -1.17
CA ARG A 81 -11.32 13.53 -1.83
C ARG A 81 -10.50 12.43 -1.18
N ILE A 82 -10.08 11.46 -1.96
CA ILE A 82 -9.37 10.28 -1.46
C ILE A 82 -8.06 10.12 -2.24
N LEU A 83 -6.93 10.08 -1.53
CA LEU A 83 -5.64 9.69 -2.11
C LEU A 83 -5.56 8.16 -2.14
N ASP A 84 -5.41 7.57 -3.33
CA ASP A 84 -5.04 6.16 -3.50
C ASP A 84 -3.52 6.06 -3.57
N PHE A 85 -2.90 5.73 -2.43
CA PHE A 85 -1.45 5.73 -2.24
C PHE A 85 -0.85 4.40 -2.70
N GLY A 86 -0.17 4.43 -3.85
CA GLY A 86 0.27 3.25 -4.57
C GLY A 86 -0.88 2.63 -5.36
N CYS A 87 -1.53 3.44 -6.20
CA CYS A 87 -2.74 3.05 -6.91
C CYS A 87 -2.53 1.93 -7.97
N GLY A 88 -1.27 1.61 -8.28
CA GLY A 88 -0.94 0.61 -9.29
C GLY A 88 -1.60 0.93 -10.64
N PRO A 89 -2.14 -0.08 -11.35
CA PRO A 89 -2.81 0.13 -12.64
C PRO A 89 -4.23 0.74 -12.53
N GLY A 90 -4.69 1.18 -11.32
CA GLY A 90 -5.90 2.00 -11.17
C GLY A 90 -7.19 1.24 -10.81
N ARG A 91 -7.13 -0.05 -10.42
CA ARG A 91 -8.32 -0.82 -10.03
C ARG A 91 -9.12 -0.14 -8.92
N ASP A 92 -8.44 0.28 -7.85
CA ASP A 92 -9.06 0.85 -6.66
C ASP A 92 -9.54 2.28 -6.93
N LEU A 93 -8.81 3.06 -7.75
CA LEU A 93 -9.26 4.36 -8.27
C LEU A 93 -10.61 4.25 -9.00
N ALA A 94 -10.74 3.26 -9.91
CA ALA A 94 -11.98 3.05 -10.65
C ALA A 94 -13.16 2.73 -9.72
N ASP A 95 -12.93 1.94 -8.67
CA ASP A 95 -13.98 1.60 -7.69
C ASP A 95 -14.39 2.81 -6.84
N LEU A 96 -13.44 3.59 -6.33
CA LEU A 96 -13.70 4.82 -5.59
C LEU A 96 -14.48 5.85 -6.44
N LYS A 97 -14.08 6.04 -7.71
CA LYS A 97 -14.79 6.92 -8.67
C LYS A 97 -16.22 6.44 -8.91
N ARG A 98 -16.43 5.14 -9.14
CA ARG A 98 -17.76 4.54 -9.34
C ARG A 98 -18.68 4.70 -8.13
N ARG A 99 -18.12 4.75 -6.93
CA ARG A 99 -18.84 5.01 -5.67
C ARG A 99 -19.13 6.50 -5.44
N GLY A 100 -18.80 7.39 -6.40
CA GLY A 100 -19.14 8.81 -6.36
C GLY A 100 -18.16 9.67 -5.56
N HIS A 101 -16.93 9.22 -5.37
CA HIS A 101 -15.88 10.00 -4.73
C HIS A 101 -14.94 10.64 -5.76
N HIS A 102 -14.05 11.53 -5.30
CA HIS A 102 -12.99 12.16 -6.09
C HIS A 102 -11.63 11.54 -5.72
N PRO A 103 -11.28 10.36 -6.28
CA PRO A 103 -9.99 9.76 -6.04
C PRO A 103 -8.89 10.43 -6.87
N ILE A 104 -7.71 10.59 -6.26
CA ILE A 104 -6.46 10.96 -6.92
C ILE A 104 -5.48 9.84 -6.64
N GLY A 105 -4.82 9.30 -7.67
CA GLY A 105 -3.80 8.28 -7.51
C GLY A 105 -2.44 8.88 -7.23
N LEU A 106 -1.62 8.19 -6.44
CA LEU A 106 -0.19 8.41 -6.35
C LEU A 106 0.50 7.10 -6.68
N GLU A 107 1.48 7.14 -7.60
CA GLU A 107 2.14 5.93 -8.09
C GLU A 107 3.59 6.23 -8.48
N GLY A 108 4.53 5.37 -8.07
CA GLY A 108 5.95 5.50 -8.39
C GLY A 108 6.32 4.91 -9.75
N SER A 109 5.63 3.85 -10.21
CA SER A 109 5.83 3.24 -11.51
C SER A 109 5.22 4.12 -12.62
N ALA A 110 6.07 4.61 -13.52
CA ALA A 110 5.59 5.41 -14.64
C ALA A 110 4.64 4.62 -15.56
N ARG A 111 4.82 3.31 -15.64
CA ARG A 111 3.98 2.44 -16.45
C ARG A 111 2.61 2.23 -15.82
N PHE A 112 2.53 1.97 -14.52
CA PHE A 112 1.27 1.89 -13.80
C PHE A 112 0.53 3.22 -13.81
N ALA A 113 1.20 4.35 -13.57
CA ALA A 113 0.57 5.66 -13.61
C ALA A 113 -0.08 5.96 -14.97
N ARG A 114 0.57 5.57 -16.09
CA ARG A 114 -0.04 5.69 -17.42
C ARG A 114 -1.26 4.81 -17.59
N MET A 115 -1.21 3.54 -17.13
CA MET A 115 -2.35 2.62 -17.17
C MET A 115 -3.52 3.17 -16.35
N ALA A 116 -3.26 3.59 -15.12
CA ALA A 116 -4.28 4.12 -14.22
C ALA A 116 -4.99 5.33 -14.83
N ARG A 117 -4.24 6.29 -15.40
CA ARG A 117 -4.83 7.45 -16.10
C ARG A 117 -5.69 7.05 -17.28
N ALA A 118 -5.20 6.11 -18.11
CA ALA A 118 -5.90 5.65 -19.30
C ALA A 118 -7.19 4.88 -18.97
N ASP A 119 -7.14 4.01 -17.96
CA ASP A 119 -8.25 3.12 -17.63
C ASP A 119 -9.32 3.79 -16.75
N THR A 120 -8.95 4.84 -15.98
CA THR A 120 -9.86 5.46 -15.01
C THR A 120 -10.24 6.90 -15.30
N GLU A 121 -9.47 7.59 -16.14
CA GLU A 121 -9.56 9.04 -16.34
C GLU A 121 -9.44 9.84 -15.03
N CYS A 122 -8.82 9.27 -14.02
CA CYS A 122 -8.50 9.95 -12.77
C CYS A 122 -7.16 10.67 -12.89
N GLU A 123 -7.00 11.72 -12.08
CA GLU A 123 -5.70 12.34 -11.86
C GLU A 123 -4.79 11.33 -11.14
N VAL A 124 -3.53 11.22 -11.60
CA VAL A 124 -2.51 10.36 -10.97
C VAL A 124 -1.20 11.12 -10.91
N TRP A 125 -0.69 11.30 -9.71
CA TRP A 125 0.62 11.91 -9.45
C TRP A 125 1.71 10.84 -9.54
N LEU A 126 2.76 11.13 -10.32
CA LEU A 126 3.93 10.26 -10.42
C LEU A 126 4.94 10.73 -9.37
N GLN A 127 4.98 10.04 -8.22
CA GLN A 127 5.86 10.39 -7.10
C GLN A 127 6.43 9.12 -6.45
N ASP A 128 7.67 9.25 -5.94
CA ASP A 128 8.31 8.25 -5.08
C ASP A 128 7.77 8.37 -3.65
N PHE A 129 7.51 7.24 -2.99
CA PHE A 129 7.08 7.20 -1.57
C PHE A 129 8.10 7.82 -0.61
N LEU A 130 9.38 7.88 -1.01
CA LEU A 130 10.43 8.50 -0.22
C LEU A 130 10.67 9.98 -0.55
N ALA A 131 9.95 10.54 -1.55
CA ALA A 131 10.06 11.93 -1.98
C ALA A 131 8.67 12.46 -2.35
N LEU A 132 7.81 12.62 -1.34
CA LEU A 132 6.43 13.05 -1.50
C LEU A 132 6.35 14.59 -1.57
N ASP A 133 5.46 15.07 -2.45
CA ASP A 133 5.04 16.46 -2.55
C ASP A 133 3.51 16.50 -2.50
N LEU A 134 2.96 16.48 -1.30
CA LEU A 134 1.52 16.40 -1.03
C LEU A 134 1.01 17.72 -0.46
N PRO A 135 -0.13 18.22 -0.92
CA PRO A 135 -0.74 19.43 -0.37
C PRO A 135 -1.30 19.16 1.04
N ASP A 136 -1.02 20.06 1.98
CA ASP A 136 -1.51 19.99 3.36
C ASP A 136 -3.04 20.07 3.44
N GLY A 137 -3.63 19.22 4.29
CA GLY A 137 -5.06 19.28 4.62
C GLY A 137 -5.98 19.16 3.42
N TYR A 138 -5.57 18.45 2.39
CA TYR A 138 -6.29 18.40 1.12
C TYR A 138 -7.27 17.21 1.02
N PHE A 139 -6.91 16.05 1.60
CA PHE A 139 -7.66 14.82 1.48
C PHE A 139 -8.55 14.56 2.71
N ASP A 140 -9.71 13.95 2.47
CA ASP A 140 -10.61 13.45 3.51
C ASP A 140 -10.20 12.03 3.94
N GLY A 141 -9.57 11.27 3.03
CA GLY A 141 -9.06 9.93 3.26
C GLY A 141 -7.83 9.61 2.44
N VAL A 142 -6.99 8.73 2.98
CA VAL A 142 -5.87 8.07 2.27
C VAL A 142 -6.14 6.56 2.26
N PHE A 143 -6.10 5.96 1.09
CA PHE A 143 -6.24 4.53 0.86
C PHE A 143 -4.89 3.94 0.45
N ALA A 144 -4.19 3.31 1.39
CA ALA A 144 -2.89 2.67 1.17
C ALA A 144 -3.04 1.14 1.19
N ASN A 145 -3.57 0.58 0.10
CA ASN A 145 -3.87 -0.82 -0.01
C ASN A 145 -2.73 -1.59 -0.68
N ALA A 146 -1.94 -2.31 0.10
CA ALA A 146 -0.79 -3.09 -0.35
C ALA A 146 0.32 -2.23 -0.97
N SER A 147 0.67 -1.11 -0.33
CA SER A 147 1.70 -0.18 -0.81
C SER A 147 2.75 0.17 0.24
N LEU A 148 2.35 0.52 1.47
CA LEU A 148 3.26 1.03 2.51
C LEU A 148 4.33 0.03 2.96
N PHE A 149 4.18 -1.26 2.70
CA PHE A 149 5.21 -2.25 2.99
C PHE A 149 6.46 -2.12 2.09
N HIS A 150 6.42 -1.30 1.05
CA HIS A 150 7.60 -0.96 0.24
C HIS A 150 8.43 0.19 0.83
N VAL A 151 7.93 0.86 1.86
CA VAL A 151 8.68 1.91 2.57
C VAL A 151 9.63 1.25 3.57
N PRO A 152 10.95 1.50 3.52
CA PRO A 152 11.90 1.02 4.51
C PRO A 152 11.51 1.47 5.93
N ARG A 153 11.79 0.61 6.92
CA ARG A 153 11.43 0.85 8.31
C ARG A 153 11.89 2.21 8.85
N GLN A 154 13.10 2.63 8.47
CA GLN A 154 13.65 3.91 8.92
C GLN A 154 12.87 5.12 8.40
N GLU A 155 12.16 5.00 7.28
CA GLU A 155 11.41 6.08 6.63
C GLU A 155 9.92 6.07 6.95
N ILE A 156 9.39 4.98 7.51
CA ILE A 156 7.95 4.78 7.63
C ILE A 156 7.26 5.84 8.48
N VAL A 157 7.88 6.28 9.58
CA VAL A 157 7.28 7.32 10.45
C VAL A 157 7.24 8.67 9.74
N ARG A 158 8.28 9.01 8.96
CA ARG A 158 8.31 10.24 8.15
C ARG A 158 7.20 10.19 7.08
N VAL A 159 7.14 9.12 6.30
CA VAL A 159 6.12 8.95 5.24
C VAL A 159 4.70 8.99 5.84
N LEU A 160 4.46 8.31 6.96
CA LEU A 160 3.17 8.39 7.65
C LEU A 160 2.87 9.81 8.15
N GLY A 161 3.88 10.57 8.58
CA GLY A 161 3.75 11.98 8.94
C GLY A 161 3.29 12.85 7.76
N GLU A 162 3.87 12.67 6.59
CA GLU A 162 3.49 13.37 5.35
C GLU A 162 2.06 12.99 4.91
N LEU A 163 1.67 11.71 5.06
CA LEU A 163 0.29 11.28 4.82
C LEU A 163 -0.69 11.84 5.85
N ARG A 164 -0.27 12.03 7.11
CA ARG A 164 -1.10 12.73 8.12
C ARG A 164 -1.28 14.20 7.73
N ASP A 165 -0.21 14.86 7.30
CA ASP A 165 -0.24 16.30 6.99
C ASP A 165 -1.08 16.60 5.74
N CYS A 166 -1.14 15.70 4.77
CA CYS A 166 -2.02 15.84 3.61
C CYS A 166 -3.51 15.61 3.94
N LEU A 167 -3.82 14.97 5.07
CA LEU A 167 -5.19 14.75 5.53
C LEU A 167 -5.74 15.99 6.26
N ARG A 168 -7.03 16.23 6.09
CA ARG A 168 -7.77 17.20 6.89
C ARG A 168 -7.84 16.76 8.35
N PRO A 169 -8.06 17.70 9.30
CA PRO A 169 -8.36 17.34 10.68
C PRO A 169 -9.52 16.33 10.76
N GLY A 170 -9.31 15.21 11.46
CA GLY A 170 -10.26 14.10 11.51
C GLY A 170 -10.30 13.21 10.28
N GLY A 171 -9.43 13.42 9.29
CA GLY A 171 -9.27 12.57 8.12
C GLY A 171 -8.78 11.16 8.47
N VAL A 172 -8.93 10.23 7.55
CA VAL A 172 -8.70 8.80 7.81
C VAL A 172 -7.64 8.22 6.87
N LEU A 173 -6.65 7.55 7.46
CA LEU A 173 -5.74 6.66 6.75
C LEU A 173 -6.23 5.22 6.88
N PHE A 174 -6.46 4.57 5.76
CA PHE A 174 -6.57 3.11 5.66
C PHE A 174 -5.23 2.53 5.19
N SER A 175 -4.74 1.50 5.86
CA SER A 175 -3.59 0.72 5.39
C SER A 175 -3.86 -0.78 5.42
N SER A 176 -3.40 -1.49 4.40
CA SER A 176 -3.42 -2.96 4.36
C SER A 176 -2.06 -3.46 3.88
N ASN A 177 -1.35 -4.17 4.76
CA ASN A 177 0.00 -4.64 4.49
C ASN A 177 0.13 -6.14 4.77
N PRO A 178 1.04 -6.85 4.09
CA PRO A 178 1.40 -8.20 4.49
C PRO A 178 1.95 -8.18 5.92
N ARG A 179 1.49 -9.13 6.73
CA ARG A 179 1.90 -9.27 8.13
C ARG A 179 3.20 -10.03 8.24
N GLY A 180 4.10 -9.59 9.10
CA GLY A 180 5.37 -10.26 9.37
C GLY A 180 5.80 -10.21 10.82
N ALA A 181 7.04 -10.62 11.09
CA ALA A 181 7.69 -10.59 12.39
C ALA A 181 8.77 -9.47 12.45
N ASN A 182 8.43 -8.29 11.92
CA ASN A 182 9.29 -7.10 11.91
C ASN A 182 10.59 -7.28 11.10
N GLN A 183 10.49 -7.96 9.96
CA GLN A 183 11.60 -8.16 9.03
C GLN A 183 11.46 -7.23 7.81
N GLU A 184 12.59 -6.79 7.29
CA GLU A 184 12.68 -6.04 6.04
C GLU A 184 13.87 -6.47 5.18
N GLY A 185 13.80 -6.22 3.88
CA GLY A 185 14.86 -6.51 2.92
C GLY A 185 14.34 -6.83 1.52
N TRP A 186 15.23 -7.35 0.70
CA TRP A 186 14.90 -7.72 -0.66
C TRP A 186 14.11 -9.03 -0.73
N ASN A 187 12.99 -8.98 -1.42
CA ASN A 187 12.21 -10.12 -1.86
C ASN A 187 12.25 -10.21 -3.38
N GLY A 188 13.16 -10.97 -3.92
CA GLY A 188 13.50 -10.90 -5.35
C GLY A 188 14.04 -9.52 -5.71
N ALA A 189 13.41 -8.84 -6.64
CA ALA A 189 13.77 -7.48 -7.04
C ALA A 189 12.98 -6.37 -6.33
N GLN A 190 12.12 -6.71 -5.38
CA GLN A 190 11.35 -5.75 -4.60
C GLN A 190 11.86 -5.67 -3.17
N TYR A 191 12.03 -4.46 -2.64
CA TYR A 191 12.26 -4.27 -1.21
C TYR A 191 10.92 -4.24 -0.48
N ALA A 192 10.87 -4.89 0.68
CA ALA A 192 9.67 -4.95 1.48
C ALA A 192 9.98 -5.02 2.98
N ALA A 193 9.13 -4.37 3.78
CA ALA A 193 9.16 -4.39 5.23
C ALA A 193 7.82 -4.94 5.76
N PHE A 194 7.88 -6.01 6.53
CA PHE A 194 6.70 -6.68 7.07
C PHE A 194 6.68 -6.57 8.59
N HIS A 195 5.62 -5.97 9.10
CA HIS A 195 5.49 -5.68 10.51
C HIS A 195 4.36 -6.50 11.14
N ASP A 196 4.52 -6.80 12.44
CA ASP A 196 3.39 -7.17 13.27
C ASP A 196 2.54 -5.93 13.60
N PHE A 197 1.39 -6.16 14.22
CA PHE A 197 0.49 -5.05 14.53
C PHE A 197 1.08 -4.09 15.57
N ASP A 198 1.76 -4.59 16.58
CA ASP A 198 2.25 -3.75 17.68
C ASP A 198 3.34 -2.78 17.19
N THR A 199 4.22 -3.24 16.32
CA THR A 199 5.21 -2.39 15.65
C THR A 199 4.56 -1.39 14.68
N TRP A 200 3.60 -1.85 13.88
CA TRP A 200 2.85 -0.96 12.98
C TRP A 200 2.10 0.14 13.73
N LYS A 201 1.48 -0.22 14.85
CA LYS A 201 0.81 0.73 15.74
C LYS A 201 1.78 1.78 16.29
N GLN A 202 2.96 1.38 16.76
CA GLN A 202 3.99 2.33 17.23
C GLN A 202 4.37 3.34 16.14
N PHE A 203 4.52 2.92 14.89
CA PHE A 203 4.83 3.84 13.79
C PHE A 203 3.69 4.81 13.51
N ALA A 204 2.46 4.33 13.46
CA ALA A 204 1.31 5.18 13.21
C ALA A 204 1.08 6.19 14.34
N GLU A 205 1.21 5.77 15.60
CA GLU A 205 1.11 6.65 16.77
C GLU A 205 2.27 7.66 16.83
N ALA A 206 3.49 7.24 16.50
CA ALA A 206 4.65 8.15 16.42
C ALA A 206 4.47 9.20 15.31
N ALA A 207 3.77 8.88 14.23
CA ALA A 207 3.38 9.81 13.19
C ALA A 207 2.18 10.70 13.56
N GLY A 208 1.57 10.51 14.75
CA GLY A 208 0.47 11.33 15.26
C GLY A 208 -0.92 10.87 14.85
N PHE A 209 -1.09 9.60 14.49
CA PHE A 209 -2.39 9.00 14.23
C PHE A 209 -2.97 8.33 15.48
N GLU A 210 -4.31 8.26 15.54
CA GLU A 210 -5.06 7.52 16.54
C GLU A 210 -5.72 6.28 15.91
N GLU A 211 -5.60 5.10 16.56
CA GLU A 211 -6.22 3.87 16.07
C GLU A 211 -7.74 3.98 16.10
N ILE A 212 -8.40 3.68 14.96
CA ILE A 212 -9.85 3.50 14.90
C ILE A 212 -10.17 2.02 15.10
N ARG A 213 -9.65 1.17 14.22
CA ARG A 213 -9.83 -0.29 14.27
C ARG A 213 -8.84 -1.02 13.37
N ARG A 214 -8.76 -2.33 13.58
CA ARG A 214 -7.99 -3.24 12.72
C ARG A 214 -8.73 -4.54 12.47
N TYR A 215 -8.33 -5.22 11.41
CA TYR A 215 -8.79 -6.56 11.10
C TYR A 215 -7.76 -7.31 10.26
N TYR A 216 -7.96 -8.62 10.13
CA TYR A 216 -7.05 -9.47 9.37
C TYR A 216 -7.79 -10.18 8.24
N ARG A 217 -7.08 -10.46 7.15
CA ARG A 217 -7.66 -11.03 5.93
C ARG A 217 -6.93 -12.31 5.50
N PRO A 218 -7.64 -13.26 4.87
CA PRO A 218 -9.09 -13.28 4.63
C PRO A 218 -9.91 -13.46 5.92
N PRO A 219 -11.13 -12.94 6.00
CA PRO A 219 -11.97 -13.10 7.19
C PRO A 219 -12.37 -14.56 7.41
N GLY A 220 -12.72 -14.92 8.66
CA GLY A 220 -13.21 -16.25 9.01
C GLY A 220 -12.17 -17.37 8.98
N LYS A 221 -10.89 -17.04 8.81
CA LYS A 221 -9.78 -18.00 8.87
C LYS A 221 -9.00 -17.88 10.20
N PRO A 222 -8.33 -18.96 10.65
CA PRO A 222 -7.38 -18.88 11.74
C PRO A 222 -6.28 -17.83 11.46
N ARG A 223 -5.68 -17.26 12.52
CA ARG A 223 -4.72 -16.16 12.42
C ARG A 223 -3.49 -16.47 11.55
N ASP A 224 -3.01 -17.69 11.59
CA ASP A 224 -1.90 -18.18 10.77
C ASP A 224 -2.22 -18.23 9.26
N GLN A 225 -3.51 -18.28 8.93
CA GLN A 225 -4.03 -18.22 7.55
C GLN A 225 -4.50 -16.81 7.14
N GLN A 226 -4.25 -15.80 7.96
CA GLN A 226 -4.59 -14.40 7.69
C GLN A 226 -3.31 -13.56 7.50
N PRO A 227 -2.69 -13.62 6.31
CA PRO A 227 -1.39 -12.98 6.07
C PRO A 227 -1.48 -11.45 5.94
N TRP A 228 -2.67 -10.87 5.86
CA TRP A 228 -2.86 -9.43 5.70
C TRP A 228 -3.36 -8.77 6.98
N LEU A 229 -2.73 -7.67 7.36
CA LEU A 229 -3.16 -6.77 8.42
C LEU A 229 -3.76 -5.52 7.76
N ALA A 230 -5.04 -5.27 7.99
CA ALA A 230 -5.69 -4.02 7.65
C ALA A 230 -5.95 -3.19 8.90
N SER A 231 -5.72 -1.88 8.83
CA SER A 231 -5.90 -0.97 9.96
C SER A 231 -6.36 0.42 9.50
N LEU A 232 -7.12 1.08 10.35
CA LEU A 232 -7.66 2.42 10.11
C LEU A 232 -7.21 3.34 11.23
N TRP A 233 -6.83 4.54 10.83
CA TRP A 233 -6.19 5.54 11.68
C TRP A 233 -6.81 6.89 11.42
N ARG A 234 -6.95 7.72 12.45
CA ARG A 234 -7.53 9.05 12.36
C ARG A 234 -6.50 10.11 12.70
N THR A 235 -6.52 11.23 11.97
CA THR A 235 -5.79 12.42 12.39
C THR A 235 -6.53 13.12 13.52
N PRO A 236 -5.83 13.81 14.45
CA PRO A 236 -6.48 14.63 15.47
C PRO A 236 -7.48 15.64 14.88
N GLN A 237 -8.48 16.04 15.65
CA GLN A 237 -9.52 17.00 15.22
C GLN A 237 -9.01 18.46 15.18
N SER A 238 -7.97 18.77 15.93
CA SER A 238 -7.30 20.09 15.95
C SER A 238 -5.81 19.89 15.77
N ARG A 239 -5.21 20.70 14.95
CA ARG A 239 -3.74 20.86 14.90
C ARG A 239 -3.28 21.82 15.98
#